data_2246c6b725eb26560fa49b661bd24209
#
_entry.id   2246c6b725eb26560fa49b661bd24209
#
_cell.length_a   1.000
_cell.length_b   1.000
_cell.length_c   1.000
_cell.angle_alpha   90.00
_cell.angle_beta   90.00
_cell.angle_gamma   90.00
#
_symmetry.space_group_name_H-M   'P 1'
#
loop_
_entity.id
_entity.type
_entity.pdbx_description
1 polymer ?
#
loop_
_entity_poly.entity_id
_entity_poly.type
_entity_poly.pdbx_seq_one_letter_code
_entity_poly.pdbx_strand_id
1 'polypeptide(L)'
;MLILALPPHPGNSASAALPFVLSVDGLHIAHSGQAAPSELPAPAGEVVAVVPWQCLSWHAITLPPQTGTRLTAVMHGLLEEQLLDDVGQLHLAVAPHTSTRRGGATVVAACSRSWLQQALAPLEAAGLRVQRLVPEYAPSVSPVLHLVQHAGHALGLLRHAHGVTPIPAMTRSAWAAQLAEVSTCWAEPGAVHVAVDWCAAEAGLQPAPQRWLQAARTDWNLAQGEWGQSHARRSGRWLQQAWQTLRHHPDWRAVRWGVGLWLGAQLLGLNAWAWREQTQQHAQQVRQQRLLTDTFPNVRVVIDPALQMQREVDALRQATGSPSPRDADVMLAHLSQALPAQVSLRQLNYSNGELRWQASSPLDLDATTSQRLQTRGYRLSQQGDEYRLRWEGAR
;
A
#
# COMPACT_ATOMS: atom_id res chain seq x y z
N MET A 1 23.55 -11.81 -2.96
CA MET A 1 22.84 -12.36 -1.77
C MET A 1 23.80 -13.30 -1.05
N LEU A 2 23.94 -13.15 0.26
CA LEU A 2 24.70 -14.08 1.12
C LEU A 2 23.69 -14.88 1.95
N ILE A 3 23.76 -16.20 1.87
CA ILE A 3 22.90 -17.15 2.60
C ILE A 3 23.76 -17.85 3.64
N LEU A 4 23.30 -17.85 4.89
CA LEU A 4 24.01 -18.44 6.03
C LEU A 4 23.14 -19.52 6.65
N ALA A 5 23.66 -20.73 6.80
CA ALA A 5 22.95 -21.77 7.54
C ALA A 5 23.30 -21.68 9.03
N LEU A 6 22.27 -21.44 9.86
CA LEU A 6 22.45 -21.38 11.31
C LEU A 6 22.66 -22.79 11.89
N PRO A 7 23.52 -22.96 12.90
CA PRO A 7 23.73 -24.25 13.52
C PRO A 7 22.55 -24.60 14.45
N PRO A 8 22.09 -25.86 14.49
CA PRO A 8 21.01 -26.27 15.40
C PRO A 8 21.41 -26.13 16.87
N HIS A 9 22.70 -26.26 17.18
CA HIS A 9 23.29 -26.03 18.50
C HIS A 9 24.36 -24.94 18.38
N PRO A 10 24.02 -23.67 18.65
CA PRO A 10 25.01 -22.62 18.66
C PRO A 10 26.03 -22.90 19.76
N GLY A 11 27.26 -23.13 19.36
CA GLY A 11 28.37 -23.29 20.29
C GLY A 11 28.72 -21.95 20.94
N ASN A 12 29.32 -22.01 22.13
CA ASN A 12 29.77 -20.81 22.86
C ASN A 12 30.95 -20.07 22.16
N SER A 13 31.45 -20.59 21.03
CA SER A 13 32.59 -20.02 20.32
C SER A 13 32.10 -19.05 19.22
N ALA A 14 32.36 -17.77 19.39
CA ALA A 14 32.18 -16.75 18.36
C ALA A 14 32.93 -17.03 17.05
N SER A 15 33.86 -18.00 17.08
CA SER A 15 34.73 -18.44 15.95
C SER A 15 34.22 -19.70 15.25
N ALA A 16 33.06 -20.24 15.59
CA ALA A 16 32.53 -21.42 14.91
C ALA A 16 32.27 -21.12 13.42
N ALA A 17 32.85 -21.91 12.52
CA ALA A 17 32.64 -21.76 11.09
C ALA A 17 31.17 -22.04 10.73
N LEU A 18 30.56 -21.13 9.99
CA LEU A 18 29.19 -21.23 9.49
C LEU A 18 29.20 -21.60 8.00
N PRO A 19 28.38 -22.56 7.61
CA PRO A 19 28.15 -22.81 6.19
C PRO A 19 27.49 -21.62 5.51
N PHE A 20 28.00 -21.27 4.32
CA PHE A 20 27.46 -20.16 3.56
C PHE A 20 27.31 -20.48 2.07
N VAL A 21 26.42 -19.74 1.42
CA VAL A 21 26.25 -19.73 -0.04
C VAL A 21 26.21 -18.29 -0.52
N LEU A 22 27.00 -18.01 -1.56
CA LEU A 22 26.90 -16.75 -2.31
C LEU A 22 26.14 -16.99 -3.60
N SER A 23 25.17 -16.13 -3.86
CA SER A 23 24.45 -16.08 -5.13
C SER A 23 24.39 -14.63 -5.62
N VAL A 24 24.66 -14.41 -6.89
CA VAL A 24 24.58 -13.07 -7.51
C VAL A 24 23.15 -12.76 -7.94
N ASP A 25 22.48 -13.73 -8.52
CA ASP A 25 21.14 -13.61 -9.14
C ASP A 25 20.00 -14.21 -8.28
N GLY A 26 20.32 -14.84 -7.14
CA GLY A 26 19.34 -15.56 -6.32
C GLY A 26 18.87 -16.90 -6.93
N LEU A 27 19.45 -17.31 -8.07
CA LEU A 27 19.06 -18.53 -8.80
C LEU A 27 20.19 -19.57 -8.84
N HIS A 28 21.43 -19.12 -8.93
CA HIS A 28 22.59 -19.98 -9.07
C HIS A 28 23.56 -19.76 -7.93
N ILE A 29 24.24 -20.83 -7.55
CA ILE A 29 25.32 -20.80 -6.56
C ILE A 29 26.61 -20.32 -7.25
N ALA A 30 27.07 -19.14 -6.85
CA ALA A 30 28.36 -18.64 -7.31
C ALA A 30 29.54 -19.25 -6.51
N HIS A 31 29.34 -19.35 -5.18
CA HIS A 31 30.34 -19.93 -4.27
C HIS A 31 29.63 -20.49 -3.04
N SER A 32 30.18 -21.56 -2.46
CA SER A 32 29.75 -22.11 -1.19
C SER A 32 30.91 -22.60 -0.38
N GLY A 33 30.84 -22.51 0.93
CA GLY A 33 31.91 -22.89 1.82
C GLY A 33 31.52 -22.81 3.30
N GLN A 34 32.53 -22.82 4.14
CA GLN A 34 32.40 -22.59 5.58
C GLN A 34 33.42 -21.53 6.01
N ALA A 35 33.01 -20.57 6.80
CA ALA A 35 33.87 -19.52 7.32
C ALA A 35 33.41 -19.04 8.69
N ALA A 36 34.32 -18.53 9.48
CA ALA A 36 33.97 -17.83 10.72
C ALA A 36 33.16 -16.55 10.39
N PRO A 37 32.29 -16.06 11.27
CA PRO A 37 31.50 -14.85 11.05
C PRO A 37 32.33 -13.63 10.62
N SER A 38 33.56 -13.50 11.15
CA SER A 38 34.53 -12.43 10.81
C SER A 38 35.18 -12.58 9.44
N GLU A 39 35.21 -13.80 8.89
CA GLU A 39 35.84 -14.15 7.62
C GLU A 39 34.86 -14.31 6.46
N LEU A 40 33.57 -14.18 6.77
CA LEU A 40 32.53 -14.26 5.75
C LEU A 40 32.68 -13.16 4.70
N PRO A 41 32.46 -13.47 3.42
CA PRO A 41 32.60 -12.50 2.34
C PRO A 41 31.63 -11.31 2.57
N ALA A 42 32.14 -10.11 2.28
CA ALA A 42 31.34 -8.90 2.41
C ALA A 42 30.07 -9.03 1.54
N PRO A 43 28.86 -8.87 2.12
CA PRO A 43 27.63 -9.04 1.36
C PRO A 43 27.47 -7.90 0.36
N ALA A 44 27.46 -8.21 -0.93
CA ALA A 44 27.12 -7.27 -2.00
C ALA A 44 25.60 -6.99 -2.10
N GLY A 45 24.79 -7.59 -1.20
CA GLY A 45 23.33 -7.48 -1.21
C GLY A 45 22.72 -8.04 0.08
N GLU A 46 21.54 -8.63 -0.06
CA GLU A 46 20.79 -9.20 1.06
C GLU A 46 21.53 -10.34 1.78
N VAL A 47 21.45 -10.35 3.11
CA VAL A 47 21.93 -11.44 3.97
C VAL A 47 20.72 -12.20 4.51
N VAL A 48 20.65 -13.48 4.17
CA VAL A 48 19.56 -14.38 4.56
C VAL A 48 20.11 -15.45 5.49
N ALA A 49 19.52 -15.62 6.66
CA ALA A 49 19.87 -16.73 7.55
C ALA A 49 18.81 -17.82 7.47
N VAL A 50 19.28 -19.05 7.27
CA VAL A 50 18.45 -20.25 7.18
C VAL A 50 18.38 -20.90 8.56
N VAL A 51 17.16 -21.01 9.07
CA VAL A 51 16.87 -21.65 10.37
C VAL A 51 16.71 -23.16 10.12
N PRO A 52 17.50 -24.00 10.81
CA PRO A 52 17.44 -25.44 10.59
C PRO A 52 16.13 -26.02 11.12
N TRP A 53 15.66 -27.09 10.48
CA TRP A 53 14.39 -27.71 10.77
C TRP A 53 14.28 -28.21 12.24
N GLN A 54 15.38 -28.59 12.84
CA GLN A 54 15.43 -29.08 14.25
C GLN A 54 15.02 -28.01 15.26
N CYS A 55 15.13 -26.74 14.89
CA CYS A 55 14.85 -25.61 15.76
C CYS A 55 13.46 -25.00 15.50
N LEU A 56 12.68 -25.61 14.63
CA LEU A 56 11.33 -25.15 14.24
C LEU A 56 10.28 -26.18 14.56
N SER A 57 9.19 -25.75 15.17
CA SER A 57 7.93 -26.50 15.23
C SER A 57 6.84 -25.76 14.45
N TRP A 58 5.88 -26.52 13.94
CA TRP A 58 4.83 -26.03 13.07
C TRP A 58 3.46 -26.29 13.68
N HIS A 59 2.63 -25.28 13.77
CA HIS A 59 1.34 -25.35 14.41
C HIS A 59 0.27 -24.75 13.50
N ALA A 60 -0.76 -25.56 13.19
CA ALA A 60 -1.93 -25.09 12.48
C ALA A 60 -2.90 -24.45 13.46
N ILE A 61 -3.28 -23.20 13.22
CA ILE A 61 -4.23 -22.46 14.07
C ILE A 61 -5.29 -21.79 13.19
N THR A 62 -6.40 -21.42 13.82
CA THR A 62 -7.42 -20.56 13.19
C THR A 62 -7.42 -19.21 13.87
N LEU A 63 -6.98 -18.19 13.16
CA LEU A 63 -6.98 -16.81 13.66
C LEU A 63 -8.41 -16.24 13.64
N PRO A 64 -8.87 -15.60 14.73
CA PRO A 64 -10.10 -14.82 14.69
C PRO A 64 -9.97 -13.59 13.81
N PRO A 65 -11.07 -13.06 13.26
CA PRO A 65 -11.04 -11.84 12.48
C PRO A 65 -10.63 -10.63 13.34
N GLN A 66 -10.07 -9.58 12.69
CA GLN A 66 -9.64 -8.34 13.32
C GLN A 66 -8.54 -8.49 14.39
N THR A 67 -7.70 -9.50 14.27
CA THR A 67 -6.60 -9.76 15.20
C THR A 67 -5.57 -8.62 15.22
N GLY A 68 -5.21 -8.06 14.06
CA GLY A 68 -4.43 -6.82 13.91
C GLY A 68 -3.26 -6.66 14.87
N THR A 69 -3.32 -5.61 15.69
CA THR A 69 -2.27 -5.26 16.67
C THR A 69 -2.16 -6.24 17.84
N ARG A 70 -3.15 -7.09 18.06
CA ARG A 70 -3.17 -8.10 19.13
C ARG A 70 -2.69 -9.47 18.65
N LEU A 71 -2.13 -9.57 17.45
CA LEU A 71 -1.73 -10.85 16.83
C LEU A 71 -0.87 -11.71 17.77
N THR A 72 0.16 -11.15 18.38
CA THR A 72 1.05 -11.88 19.29
C THR A 72 0.29 -12.43 20.50
N ALA A 73 -0.54 -11.63 21.14
CA ALA A 73 -1.32 -12.07 22.31
C ALA A 73 -2.33 -13.16 21.95
N VAL A 74 -2.97 -13.04 20.79
CA VAL A 74 -3.92 -14.05 20.28
C VAL A 74 -3.19 -15.36 19.96
N MET A 75 -2.03 -15.29 19.30
CA MET A 75 -1.22 -16.49 19.03
C MET A 75 -0.77 -17.18 20.34
N HIS A 76 -0.37 -16.40 21.34
CA HIS A 76 0.00 -16.96 22.64
C HIS A 76 -1.17 -17.77 23.24
N GLY A 77 -2.36 -17.18 23.31
CA GLY A 77 -3.52 -17.88 23.85
C GLY A 77 -3.95 -19.12 23.04
N LEU A 78 -3.83 -19.09 21.70
CA LEU A 78 -4.19 -20.23 20.85
C LEU A 78 -3.18 -21.38 20.91
N LEU A 79 -1.92 -21.08 21.21
CA LEU A 79 -0.82 -22.05 21.20
C LEU A 79 -0.45 -22.55 22.60
N GLU A 80 -0.92 -21.92 23.67
CA GLU A 80 -0.59 -22.28 25.04
C GLU A 80 -0.86 -23.74 25.38
N GLU A 81 -1.97 -24.30 24.87
CA GLU A 81 -2.31 -25.71 25.07
C GLU A 81 -1.61 -26.68 24.11
N GLN A 82 -1.01 -26.17 23.03
CA GLN A 82 -0.37 -26.98 21.98
C GLN A 82 1.15 -27.08 22.13
N LEU A 83 1.74 -26.20 22.91
CA LEU A 83 3.18 -26.09 23.11
C LEU A 83 3.58 -26.67 24.46
N LEU A 84 4.71 -27.37 24.50
CA LEU A 84 5.30 -27.88 25.73
C LEU A 84 6.09 -26.84 26.52
N ASP A 85 6.66 -25.89 25.76
CA ASP A 85 7.46 -24.79 26.32
C ASP A 85 6.57 -23.58 26.59
N ASP A 86 6.99 -22.72 27.51
CA ASP A 86 6.35 -21.43 27.75
C ASP A 86 6.35 -20.58 26.48
N VAL A 87 5.15 -20.25 25.98
CA VAL A 87 4.95 -19.47 24.77
C VAL A 87 5.68 -18.12 24.83
N GLY A 88 5.86 -17.56 26.04
CA GLY A 88 6.63 -16.33 26.25
C GLY A 88 8.10 -16.45 25.89
N GLN A 89 8.68 -17.66 25.92
CA GLN A 89 10.07 -17.93 25.55
C GLN A 89 10.23 -18.31 24.08
N LEU A 90 9.13 -18.42 23.35
CA LEU A 90 9.15 -18.78 21.94
C LEU A 90 9.00 -17.54 21.06
N HIS A 91 9.69 -17.56 19.94
CA HIS A 91 9.47 -16.67 18.83
C HIS A 91 8.47 -17.30 17.87
N LEU A 92 7.38 -16.59 17.60
CA LEU A 92 6.28 -17.04 16.76
C LEU A 92 6.27 -16.24 15.46
N ALA A 93 6.17 -16.94 14.33
CA ALA A 93 6.04 -16.32 13.01
C ALA A 93 4.90 -16.96 12.24
N VAL A 94 3.98 -16.15 11.72
CA VAL A 94 2.84 -16.62 10.92
C VAL A 94 3.21 -16.80 9.46
N ALA A 95 2.47 -17.67 8.77
CA ALA A 95 2.61 -17.91 7.34
C ALA A 95 2.52 -16.60 6.54
N PRO A 96 3.26 -16.49 5.42
CA PRO A 96 3.14 -15.38 4.51
C PRO A 96 1.69 -15.23 4.02
N HIS A 97 1.30 -14.01 3.68
CA HIS A 97 -0.04 -13.66 3.19
C HIS A 97 -1.21 -13.95 4.17
N THR A 98 -0.91 -14.24 5.44
CA THR A 98 -1.95 -14.42 6.47
C THR A 98 -2.73 -13.12 6.67
N SER A 99 -4.06 -13.18 6.51
CA SER A 99 -4.93 -12.02 6.69
C SER A 99 -5.33 -11.85 8.15
N THR A 100 -4.71 -10.91 8.85
CA THR A 100 -5.08 -10.56 10.24
C THR A 100 -6.43 -9.84 10.36
N ARG A 101 -6.96 -9.30 9.25
CA ARG A 101 -8.27 -8.63 9.21
C ARG A 101 -9.42 -9.62 9.04
N ARG A 102 -9.26 -10.60 8.14
CA ARG A 102 -10.30 -11.59 7.85
C ARG A 102 -10.25 -12.77 8.81
N GLY A 103 -9.09 -13.02 9.41
CA GLY A 103 -8.84 -14.26 10.15
C GLY A 103 -8.78 -15.48 9.20
N GLY A 104 -8.88 -16.67 9.78
CA GLY A 104 -8.90 -17.94 9.07
C GLY A 104 -7.77 -18.88 9.43
N ALA A 105 -7.76 -20.06 8.84
CA ALA A 105 -6.74 -21.07 9.06
C ALA A 105 -5.37 -20.57 8.58
N THR A 106 -4.34 -20.77 9.39
CA THR A 106 -2.97 -20.41 9.10
C THR A 106 -2.00 -21.34 9.80
N VAL A 107 -0.74 -21.28 9.41
CA VAL A 107 0.35 -22.04 10.04
C VAL A 107 1.28 -21.06 10.74
N VAL A 108 1.70 -21.41 11.94
CA VAL A 108 2.66 -20.67 12.74
C VAL A 108 3.92 -21.51 12.91
N ALA A 109 5.07 -20.90 12.65
CA ALA A 109 6.36 -21.44 13.00
C ALA A 109 6.74 -20.95 14.40
N ALA A 110 7.21 -21.83 15.25
CA ALA A 110 7.71 -21.48 16.56
C ALA A 110 9.17 -21.95 16.72
N CYS A 111 10.01 -21.11 17.34
CA CYS A 111 11.38 -21.45 17.72
C CYS A 111 11.77 -20.79 19.03
N SER A 112 12.76 -21.34 19.72
CA SER A 112 13.26 -20.77 20.97
C SER A 112 13.90 -19.39 20.74
N ARG A 113 13.48 -18.39 21.52
CA ARG A 113 14.06 -17.04 21.49
C ARG A 113 15.52 -17.04 21.90
N SER A 114 15.85 -17.80 22.94
CA SER A 114 17.22 -17.90 23.43
C SER A 114 18.15 -18.52 22.40
N TRP A 115 17.71 -19.58 21.71
CA TRP A 115 18.46 -20.18 20.62
C TRP A 115 18.68 -19.18 19.49
N LEU A 116 17.64 -18.48 19.04
CA LEU A 116 17.72 -17.53 17.95
C LEU A 116 18.67 -16.36 18.27
N GLN A 117 18.63 -15.84 19.50
CA GLN A 117 19.55 -14.81 20.00
C GLN A 117 20.99 -15.31 19.96
N GLN A 118 21.26 -16.51 20.48
CA GLN A 118 22.59 -17.11 20.50
C GLN A 118 23.13 -17.37 19.07
N ALA A 119 22.26 -17.82 18.16
CA ALA A 119 22.66 -18.11 16.78
C ALA A 119 22.98 -16.84 15.98
N LEU A 120 22.31 -15.72 16.27
CA LEU A 120 22.52 -14.46 15.57
C LEU A 120 23.60 -13.58 16.20
N ALA A 121 23.86 -13.70 17.48
CA ALA A 121 24.85 -12.86 18.21
C ALA A 121 26.24 -12.84 17.55
N PRO A 122 26.86 -13.96 17.08
CA PRO A 122 28.15 -13.94 16.42
C PRO A 122 28.13 -13.17 15.10
N LEU A 123 27.02 -13.21 14.35
CA LEU A 123 26.84 -12.46 13.10
C LEU A 123 26.73 -10.96 13.36
N GLU A 124 25.97 -10.58 14.39
CA GLU A 124 25.84 -9.19 14.82
C GLU A 124 27.18 -8.62 15.32
N ALA A 125 27.94 -9.40 16.09
CA ALA A 125 29.28 -9.02 16.55
C ALA A 125 30.26 -8.81 15.39
N ALA A 126 30.14 -9.59 14.32
CA ALA A 126 30.91 -9.44 13.08
C ALA A 126 30.39 -8.28 12.19
N GLY A 127 29.36 -7.55 12.61
CA GLY A 127 28.75 -6.46 11.84
C GLY A 127 27.85 -6.92 10.69
N LEU A 128 27.58 -8.21 10.58
CA LEU A 128 26.71 -8.79 9.57
C LEU A 128 25.25 -8.62 9.99
N ARG A 129 24.44 -7.98 9.15
CA ARG A 129 23.02 -7.76 9.40
C ARG A 129 22.20 -8.77 8.60
N VAL A 130 21.56 -9.67 9.30
CA VAL A 130 20.60 -10.60 8.70
C VAL A 130 19.32 -9.82 8.35
N GLN A 131 18.93 -9.79 7.09
CA GLN A 131 17.73 -9.13 6.61
C GLN A 131 16.50 -10.05 6.62
N ARG A 132 16.69 -11.34 6.37
CA ARG A 132 15.63 -12.34 6.38
C ARG A 132 16.05 -13.56 7.17
N LEU A 133 15.09 -14.10 7.93
CA LEU A 133 15.19 -15.40 8.58
C LEU A 133 14.21 -16.34 7.85
N VAL A 134 14.74 -17.37 7.23
CA VAL A 134 13.91 -18.30 6.46
C VAL A 134 14.03 -19.71 7.01
N PRO A 135 12.95 -20.50 7.01
CA PRO A 135 13.04 -21.90 7.41
C PRO A 135 13.79 -22.70 6.34
N GLU A 136 14.61 -23.65 6.76
CA GLU A 136 15.29 -24.57 5.85
C GLU A 136 14.28 -25.36 5.00
N TYR A 137 13.18 -25.75 5.62
CA TYR A 137 12.03 -26.35 4.97
C TYR A 137 10.77 -25.63 5.39
N ALA A 138 10.05 -25.08 4.43
CA ALA A 138 8.76 -24.44 4.63
C ALA A 138 7.62 -25.44 4.36
N PRO A 139 6.45 -25.25 4.98
CA PRO A 139 5.23 -25.98 4.62
C PRO A 139 4.96 -25.94 3.12
N SER A 140 4.35 -27.00 2.58
CA SER A 140 4.03 -27.12 1.16
C SER A 140 2.63 -27.64 0.96
N VAL A 141 1.88 -27.08 0.01
CA VAL A 141 0.52 -27.53 -0.32
C VAL A 141 0.55 -28.97 -0.83
N SER A 142 1.49 -29.29 -1.72
CA SER A 142 1.71 -30.66 -2.19
C SER A 142 2.71 -31.35 -1.29
N PRO A 143 2.48 -32.61 -0.87
CA PRO A 143 3.43 -33.35 -0.04
C PRO A 143 4.76 -33.54 -0.76
N VAL A 144 5.87 -33.19 -0.09
CA VAL A 144 7.24 -33.35 -0.59
C VAL A 144 8.07 -34.03 0.48
N LEU A 145 8.76 -35.09 0.11
CA LEU A 145 9.66 -35.80 1.02
C LEU A 145 11.11 -35.38 0.78
N HIS A 146 11.81 -35.05 1.85
CA HIS A 146 13.26 -34.85 1.84
C HIS A 146 13.92 -35.91 2.72
N LEU A 147 14.86 -36.64 2.17
CA LEU A 147 15.67 -37.59 2.90
C LEU A 147 17.00 -36.92 3.27
N VAL A 148 17.22 -36.80 4.56
CA VAL A 148 18.41 -36.19 5.14
C VAL A 148 19.17 -37.17 6.02
N GLN A 149 20.45 -36.94 6.19
CA GLN A 149 21.23 -37.71 7.16
C GLN A 149 21.28 -36.96 8.48
N HIS A 150 20.82 -37.60 9.55
CA HIS A 150 20.82 -37.05 10.89
C HIS A 150 21.36 -38.07 11.90
N ALA A 151 22.38 -37.69 12.68
CA ALA A 151 23.02 -38.54 13.69
C ALA A 151 23.42 -39.93 13.13
N GLY A 152 23.92 -40.00 11.88
CA GLY A 152 24.32 -41.24 11.22
C GLY A 152 23.19 -42.09 10.65
N HIS A 153 21.95 -41.68 10.76
CA HIS A 153 20.77 -42.39 10.25
C HIS A 153 20.00 -41.56 9.23
N ALA A 154 19.36 -42.24 8.30
CA ALA A 154 18.45 -41.55 7.37
C ALA A 154 17.15 -41.15 8.09
N LEU A 155 16.72 -39.91 7.83
CA LEU A 155 15.51 -39.31 8.36
C LEU A 155 14.70 -38.76 7.20
N GLY A 156 13.42 -39.05 7.16
CA GLY A 156 12.48 -38.42 6.23
C GLY A 156 11.93 -37.12 6.82
N LEU A 157 11.93 -36.04 6.06
CA LEU A 157 11.24 -34.79 6.40
C LEU A 157 10.08 -34.62 5.43
N LEU A 158 8.88 -34.88 5.90
CA LEU A 158 7.67 -34.74 5.10
C LEU A 158 7.15 -33.30 5.24
N ARG A 159 7.20 -32.58 4.15
CA ARG A 159 6.59 -31.25 4.03
C ARG A 159 5.14 -31.39 3.59
N HIS A 160 4.23 -30.80 4.31
CA HIS A 160 2.80 -30.78 3.99
C HIS A 160 2.18 -29.42 4.32
N ALA A 161 0.89 -29.24 4.05
CA ALA A 161 0.22 -27.94 4.21
C ALA A 161 0.28 -27.35 5.63
N HIS A 162 0.38 -28.22 6.64
CA HIS A 162 0.37 -27.81 8.06
C HIS A 162 1.75 -27.74 8.69
N GLY A 163 2.82 -28.07 7.95
CA GLY A 163 4.17 -28.01 8.50
C GLY A 163 5.17 -28.96 7.86
N VAL A 164 6.18 -29.28 8.65
CA VAL A 164 7.25 -30.24 8.31
C VAL A 164 7.33 -31.26 9.42
N THR A 165 7.16 -32.51 9.10
CA THR A 165 7.17 -33.61 10.07
C THR A 165 8.39 -34.50 9.87
N PRO A 166 9.25 -34.64 10.89
CA PRO A 166 10.35 -35.59 10.83
C PRO A 166 9.84 -37.04 11.02
N ILE A 167 10.22 -37.93 10.14
CA ILE A 167 9.85 -39.34 10.14
C ILE A 167 11.12 -40.17 10.30
N PRO A 168 11.39 -40.71 11.51
CA PRO A 168 12.49 -41.64 11.71
C PRO A 168 12.32 -42.91 10.88
N ALA A 169 13.41 -43.52 10.42
CA ALA A 169 13.36 -44.73 9.60
C ALA A 169 12.56 -45.88 10.25
N MET A 170 12.66 -46.02 11.56
CA MET A 170 11.95 -47.05 12.32
C MET A 170 10.43 -46.86 12.35
N THR A 171 9.93 -45.64 12.14
CA THR A 171 8.47 -45.35 12.14
C THR A 171 7.90 -45.20 10.76
N ARG A 172 8.70 -45.39 9.68
CA ARG A 172 8.30 -45.20 8.30
C ARG A 172 6.99 -45.94 7.93
N SER A 173 6.85 -47.18 8.39
CA SER A 173 5.65 -47.99 8.10
C SER A 173 4.34 -47.38 8.62
N ALA A 174 4.40 -46.64 9.74
CA ALA A 174 3.25 -45.94 10.29
C ALA A 174 2.81 -44.74 9.42
N TRP A 175 3.70 -44.26 8.54
CA TRP A 175 3.47 -43.14 7.63
C TRP A 175 3.23 -43.56 6.19
N ALA A 176 3.06 -44.87 5.93
CA ALA A 176 2.97 -45.41 4.59
C ALA A 176 1.86 -44.79 3.73
N ALA A 177 0.70 -44.46 4.30
CA ALA A 177 -0.41 -43.82 3.61
C ALA A 177 -0.03 -42.39 3.13
N GLN A 178 0.55 -41.60 4.01
CA GLN A 178 0.99 -40.22 3.68
C GLN A 178 2.16 -40.22 2.72
N LEU A 179 3.08 -41.16 2.85
CA LEU A 179 4.21 -41.31 1.94
C LEU A 179 3.79 -41.74 0.53
N ALA A 180 2.68 -42.48 0.41
CA ALA A 180 2.09 -42.86 -0.89
C ALA A 180 1.55 -41.67 -1.68
N GLU A 181 1.17 -40.57 -0.99
CA GLU A 181 0.70 -39.31 -1.61
C GLU A 181 1.85 -38.42 -2.09
N VAL A 182 3.10 -38.74 -1.74
CA VAL A 182 4.27 -37.95 -2.11
C VAL A 182 4.59 -38.12 -3.59
N SER A 183 4.51 -37.03 -4.33
CA SER A 183 4.85 -36.99 -5.75
C SER A 183 6.30 -36.58 -6.02
N THR A 184 6.95 -35.93 -5.06
CA THR A 184 8.31 -35.38 -5.22
C THR A 184 9.18 -35.80 -4.03
N CYS A 185 10.32 -36.41 -4.35
CA CYS A 185 11.27 -36.86 -3.36
C CYS A 185 12.65 -36.26 -3.66
N TRP A 186 13.29 -35.75 -2.62
CA TRP A 186 14.65 -35.22 -2.67
C TRP A 186 15.53 -35.96 -1.66
N ALA A 187 16.75 -36.24 -2.01
CA ALA A 187 17.68 -36.89 -1.10
C ALA A 187 19.00 -36.12 -1.02
N GLU A 188 19.54 -36.00 0.18
CA GLU A 188 20.91 -35.60 0.38
C GLU A 188 21.88 -36.67 -0.17
N PRO A 189 23.10 -36.31 -0.59
CA PRO A 189 24.08 -37.28 -1.05
C PRO A 189 24.31 -38.45 -0.10
N GLY A 190 24.30 -38.19 1.22
CA GLY A 190 24.45 -39.21 2.25
C GLY A 190 23.25 -40.14 2.46
N ALA A 191 22.04 -39.70 2.01
CA ALA A 191 20.78 -40.44 2.20
C ALA A 191 20.22 -41.05 0.91
N VAL A 192 20.90 -40.87 -0.21
CA VAL A 192 20.46 -41.40 -1.53
C VAL A 192 20.29 -42.92 -1.53
N HIS A 193 21.16 -43.66 -0.83
CA HIS A 193 21.11 -45.11 -0.79
C HIS A 193 19.84 -45.70 -0.21
N VAL A 194 19.13 -44.95 0.64
CA VAL A 194 17.84 -45.37 1.22
C VAL A 194 16.64 -44.85 0.46
N ALA A 195 16.83 -44.01 -0.54
CA ALA A 195 15.74 -43.35 -1.26
C ALA A 195 14.79 -44.34 -1.95
N VAL A 196 15.33 -45.46 -2.47
CA VAL A 196 14.55 -46.52 -3.10
C VAL A 196 13.50 -47.10 -2.14
N ASP A 197 13.81 -47.17 -0.85
CA ASP A 197 12.89 -47.68 0.16
C ASP A 197 11.80 -46.71 0.55
N TRP A 198 12.04 -45.39 0.38
CA TRP A 198 11.17 -44.33 0.86
C TRP A 198 10.28 -43.73 -0.21
N CYS A 199 10.73 -43.68 -1.44
CA CYS A 199 10.10 -42.96 -2.52
C CYS A 199 9.55 -43.93 -3.56
N ALA A 200 8.30 -43.75 -3.98
CA ALA A 200 7.74 -44.45 -5.11
C ALA A 200 8.32 -44.01 -6.46
N ALA A 201 8.79 -42.76 -6.51
CA ALA A 201 9.43 -42.15 -7.67
C ALA A 201 10.95 -42.01 -7.45
N GLU A 202 11.70 -41.77 -8.52
CA GLU A 202 13.11 -41.52 -8.43
C GLU A 202 13.38 -40.24 -7.62
N ALA A 203 14.28 -40.37 -6.62
CA ALA A 203 14.62 -39.23 -5.78
C ALA A 203 15.63 -38.29 -6.47
N GLY A 204 15.29 -37.02 -6.56
CA GLY A 204 16.21 -35.98 -6.99
C GLY A 204 17.32 -35.76 -5.97
N LEU A 205 18.58 -35.58 -6.45
CA LEU A 205 19.70 -35.26 -5.58
C LEU A 205 19.67 -33.78 -5.19
N GLN A 206 19.67 -33.48 -3.89
CA GLN A 206 19.68 -32.11 -3.38
C GLN A 206 20.77 -31.90 -2.33
N PRO A 207 21.99 -31.41 -2.74
CA PRO A 207 23.03 -31.02 -1.80
C PRO A 207 22.60 -29.84 -0.91
N ALA A 208 23.19 -29.75 0.28
CA ALA A 208 22.88 -28.71 1.25
C ALA A 208 22.95 -27.26 0.69
N PRO A 209 23.93 -26.85 -0.09
CA PRO A 209 23.95 -25.50 -0.68
C PRO A 209 22.78 -25.19 -1.59
N GLN A 210 22.31 -26.17 -2.39
CA GLN A 210 21.15 -26.01 -3.25
C GLN A 210 19.87 -25.88 -2.42
N ARG A 211 19.77 -26.66 -1.34
CA ARG A 211 18.65 -26.59 -0.39
C ARG A 211 18.55 -25.21 0.26
N TRP A 212 19.68 -24.65 0.75
CA TRP A 212 19.70 -23.32 1.37
C TRP A 212 19.37 -22.21 0.36
N LEU A 213 19.84 -22.32 -0.88
CA LEU A 213 19.45 -21.40 -1.94
C LEU A 213 17.96 -21.46 -2.22
N GLN A 214 17.37 -22.66 -2.23
CA GLN A 214 15.93 -22.82 -2.39
C GLN A 214 15.15 -22.28 -1.19
N ALA A 215 15.63 -22.51 0.03
CA ALA A 215 15.06 -21.94 1.25
C ALA A 215 15.09 -20.41 1.24
N ALA A 216 16.15 -19.79 0.74
CA ALA A 216 16.23 -18.33 0.62
C ALA A 216 15.23 -17.72 -0.39
N ARG A 217 14.66 -18.52 -1.28
CA ARG A 217 13.65 -18.11 -2.27
C ARG A 217 12.22 -18.23 -1.76
N THR A 218 12.01 -18.76 -0.54
CA THR A 218 10.68 -18.87 0.04
C THR A 218 10.12 -17.48 0.41
N ASP A 219 8.80 -17.32 0.37
CA ASP A 219 8.11 -16.15 0.86
C ASP A 219 8.05 -16.09 2.41
N TRP A 220 8.41 -17.19 3.07
CA TRP A 220 8.50 -17.23 4.52
C TRP A 220 9.60 -16.30 5.03
N ASN A 221 9.22 -15.48 6.00
CA ASN A 221 10.17 -14.69 6.77
C ASN A 221 9.84 -14.83 8.26
N LEU A 222 10.70 -15.50 8.99
CA LEU A 222 10.56 -15.70 10.42
C LEU A 222 10.93 -14.44 11.23
N ALA A 223 11.58 -13.44 10.61
CA ALA A 223 11.89 -12.16 11.25
C ALA A 223 10.61 -11.31 11.40
N GLN A 224 9.70 -11.72 12.27
CA GLN A 224 8.45 -11.03 12.61
C GLN A 224 8.48 -10.49 14.04
N GLY A 225 7.50 -9.67 14.43
CA GLY A 225 7.38 -9.12 15.77
C GLY A 225 8.62 -8.31 16.19
N GLU A 226 9.26 -8.67 17.28
CA GLU A 226 10.45 -7.99 17.80
C GLU A 226 11.64 -8.01 16.82
N TRP A 227 11.80 -9.12 16.09
CA TRP A 227 12.84 -9.30 15.08
C TRP A 227 12.54 -8.54 13.77
N GLY A 228 11.26 -8.33 13.45
CA GLY A 228 10.81 -7.52 12.32
C GLY A 228 10.92 -6.02 12.57
N GLN A 229 10.69 -5.57 13.80
CA GLN A 229 10.80 -4.14 14.16
C GLN A 229 12.25 -3.62 14.06
N SER A 230 13.24 -4.51 14.22
CA SER A 230 14.63 -4.16 13.96
C SER A 230 14.85 -3.69 12.51
N HIS A 231 14.05 -4.16 11.55
CA HIS A 231 14.08 -3.73 10.15
C HIS A 231 13.47 -2.33 9.94
N ALA A 232 12.28 -2.07 10.48
CA ALA A 232 11.61 -0.77 10.30
C ALA A 232 12.34 0.36 11.03
N ARG A 233 12.89 0.10 12.22
CA ARG A 233 13.73 1.07 12.94
C ARG A 233 15.14 1.21 12.34
N ARG A 234 15.67 0.15 11.70
CA ARG A 234 16.98 0.16 11.04
C ARG A 234 16.93 0.82 9.66
N SER A 235 15.82 0.72 8.93
CA SER A 235 15.64 1.50 7.68
C SER A 235 15.65 3.01 7.95
N GLY A 236 15.11 3.45 9.08
CA GLY A 236 15.25 4.85 9.53
C GLY A 236 16.70 5.23 9.86
N ARG A 237 17.48 4.33 10.47
CA ARG A 237 18.91 4.56 10.76
C ARG A 237 19.78 4.46 9.49
N TRP A 238 19.44 3.60 8.55
CA TRP A 238 20.12 3.54 7.24
C TRP A 238 19.89 4.83 6.45
N LEU A 239 18.67 5.35 6.44
CA LEU A 239 18.37 6.66 5.86
C LEU A 239 19.16 7.79 6.57
N GLN A 240 19.28 7.73 7.91
CA GLN A 240 20.12 8.67 8.65
C GLN A 240 21.61 8.51 8.35
N GLN A 241 22.11 7.27 8.25
CA GLN A 241 23.51 7.02 7.88
C GLN A 241 23.79 7.36 6.42
N ALA A 242 22.89 7.01 5.48
CA ALA A 242 22.97 7.43 4.09
C ALA A 242 22.92 8.95 3.97
N TRP A 243 22.08 9.63 4.74
CA TRP A 243 22.01 11.09 4.83
C TRP A 243 23.27 11.69 5.43
N GLN A 244 23.86 11.10 6.46
CA GLN A 244 25.12 11.53 7.04
C GLN A 244 26.31 11.32 6.07
N THR A 245 26.36 10.19 5.37
CA THR A 245 27.37 9.91 4.35
C THR A 245 27.23 10.88 3.19
N LEU A 246 26.01 11.14 2.72
CA LEU A 246 25.71 12.12 1.69
C LEU A 246 26.12 13.54 2.13
N ARG A 247 25.97 13.86 3.42
CA ARG A 247 26.25 15.18 3.97
C ARG A 247 27.74 15.44 4.23
N HIS A 248 28.52 14.41 4.57
CA HIS A 248 29.90 14.60 5.05
C HIS A 248 30.97 13.99 4.13
N HIS A 249 30.66 13.04 3.25
CA HIS A 249 31.67 12.44 2.39
C HIS A 249 32.11 13.41 1.27
N PRO A 250 33.43 13.58 1.05
CA PRO A 250 33.94 14.53 0.08
C PRO A 250 33.52 14.23 -1.37
N ASP A 251 33.36 12.96 -1.75
CA ASP A 251 33.01 12.55 -3.11
C ASP A 251 31.58 12.98 -3.53
N TRP A 252 30.72 13.28 -2.57
CA TRP A 252 29.35 13.74 -2.82
C TRP A 252 29.18 15.27 -2.91
N ARG A 253 30.31 16.03 -2.89
CA ARG A 253 30.26 17.51 -2.97
C ARG A 253 29.57 17.98 -4.24
N ALA A 254 29.91 17.38 -5.39
CA ALA A 254 29.34 17.73 -6.69
C ALA A 254 27.80 17.50 -6.72
N VAL A 255 27.33 16.39 -6.15
CA VAL A 255 25.90 16.06 -6.08
C VAL A 255 25.17 17.04 -5.18
N ARG A 256 25.73 17.40 -4.03
CA ARG A 256 25.14 18.41 -3.11
C ARG A 256 24.95 19.76 -3.78
N TRP A 257 25.99 20.23 -4.49
CA TRP A 257 25.92 21.48 -5.24
C TRP A 257 24.89 21.38 -6.39
N GLY A 258 24.83 20.25 -7.09
CA GLY A 258 23.83 20.00 -8.14
C GLY A 258 22.40 20.04 -7.61
N VAL A 259 22.12 19.36 -6.50
CA VAL A 259 20.80 19.38 -5.85
C VAL A 259 20.46 20.77 -5.33
N GLY A 260 21.43 21.48 -4.72
CA GLY A 260 21.24 22.86 -4.26
C GLY A 260 20.92 23.82 -5.40
N LEU A 261 21.65 23.75 -6.50
CA LEU A 261 21.40 24.53 -7.70
C LEU A 261 20.04 24.20 -8.33
N TRP A 262 19.67 22.94 -8.39
CA TRP A 262 18.37 22.51 -8.93
C TRP A 262 17.21 23.02 -8.09
N LEU A 263 17.28 22.90 -6.75
CA LEU A 263 16.28 23.46 -5.83
C LEU A 263 16.22 24.99 -5.93
N GLY A 264 17.36 25.65 -6.04
CA GLY A 264 17.42 27.11 -6.24
C GLY A 264 16.78 27.54 -7.56
N ALA A 265 17.04 26.81 -8.65
CA ALA A 265 16.42 27.06 -9.95
C ALA A 265 14.89 26.84 -9.92
N GLN A 266 14.42 25.80 -9.22
CA GLN A 266 12.98 25.55 -9.03
C GLN A 266 12.31 26.68 -8.22
N LEU A 267 12.92 27.12 -7.13
CA LEU A 267 12.39 28.22 -6.31
C LEU A 267 12.34 29.54 -7.10
N LEU A 268 13.40 29.84 -7.85
CA LEU A 268 13.43 31.03 -8.71
C LEU A 268 12.43 30.96 -9.84
N GLY A 269 12.31 29.77 -10.49
CA GLY A 269 11.34 29.53 -11.56
C GLY A 269 9.89 29.67 -11.10
N LEU A 270 9.54 29.09 -9.95
CA LEU A 270 8.19 29.18 -9.36
C LEU A 270 7.87 30.63 -8.94
N ASN A 271 8.83 31.35 -8.34
CA ASN A 271 8.65 32.77 -7.99
C ASN A 271 8.50 33.63 -9.23
N ALA A 272 9.31 33.44 -10.24
CA ALA A 272 9.23 34.21 -11.48
C ALA A 272 7.88 33.91 -12.22
N TRP A 273 7.42 32.67 -12.20
CA TRP A 273 6.13 32.31 -12.75
C TRP A 273 4.96 32.95 -11.98
N ALA A 274 4.99 32.86 -10.65
CA ALA A 274 3.99 33.48 -9.79
C ALA A 274 3.94 35.02 -9.97
N TRP A 275 5.09 35.65 -10.09
CA TRP A 275 5.18 37.10 -10.35
C TRP A 275 4.64 37.48 -11.71
N ARG A 276 4.93 36.69 -12.75
CA ARG A 276 4.38 36.86 -14.09
C ARG A 276 2.85 36.73 -14.10
N GLU A 277 2.32 35.73 -13.40
CA GLU A 277 0.88 35.51 -13.28
C GLU A 277 0.18 36.68 -12.59
N GLN A 278 0.75 37.18 -11.47
CA GLN A 278 0.25 38.37 -10.78
C GLN A 278 0.25 39.61 -11.66
N THR A 279 1.32 39.84 -12.41
CA THR A 279 1.40 41.00 -13.32
C THR A 279 0.37 40.91 -14.44
N GLN A 280 0.10 39.72 -14.97
CA GLN A 280 -0.94 39.51 -15.98
C GLN A 280 -2.33 39.77 -15.42
N GLN A 281 -2.64 39.26 -14.21
CA GLN A 281 -3.92 39.49 -13.54
C GLN A 281 -4.13 41.00 -13.26
N HIS A 282 -3.13 41.68 -12.74
CA HIS A 282 -3.18 43.13 -12.56
C HIS A 282 -3.38 43.88 -13.87
N ALA A 283 -2.69 43.53 -14.94
CA ALA A 283 -2.87 44.13 -16.23
C ALA A 283 -4.29 43.93 -16.80
N GLN A 284 -4.89 42.76 -16.58
CA GLN A 284 -6.27 42.49 -16.98
C GLN A 284 -7.27 43.33 -16.18
N GLN A 285 -7.10 43.44 -14.85
CA GLN A 285 -7.94 44.27 -14.00
C GLN A 285 -7.86 45.77 -14.41
N VAL A 286 -6.66 46.29 -14.62
CA VAL A 286 -6.48 47.67 -15.09
C VAL A 286 -7.11 47.89 -16.46
N ARG A 287 -7.02 46.92 -17.37
CA ARG A 287 -7.64 46.97 -18.69
C ARG A 287 -9.16 47.00 -18.60
N GLN A 288 -9.75 46.19 -17.74
CA GLN A 288 -11.20 46.16 -17.51
C GLN A 288 -11.67 47.49 -16.89
N GLN A 289 -10.92 48.05 -15.91
CA GLN A 289 -11.23 49.36 -15.33
C GLN A 289 -11.16 50.47 -16.37
N ARG A 290 -10.14 50.49 -17.23
CA ARG A 290 -10.02 51.47 -18.31
C ARG A 290 -11.17 51.35 -19.31
N LEU A 291 -11.52 50.17 -19.74
CA LEU A 291 -12.65 49.96 -20.66
C LEU A 291 -13.95 50.49 -20.06
N LEU A 292 -14.19 50.29 -18.77
CA LEU A 292 -15.39 50.80 -18.10
C LEU A 292 -15.39 52.32 -18.04
N THR A 293 -14.28 52.96 -17.63
CA THR A 293 -14.17 54.42 -17.49
C THR A 293 -14.19 55.16 -18.85
N ASP A 294 -13.59 54.57 -19.88
CA ASP A 294 -13.61 55.12 -21.24
C ASP A 294 -14.96 55.04 -21.91
N THR A 295 -15.71 53.99 -21.61
CA THR A 295 -17.06 53.75 -22.20
C THR A 295 -18.15 54.50 -21.42
N PHE A 296 -18.02 54.60 -20.09
CA PHE A 296 -19.01 55.21 -19.18
C PHE A 296 -18.34 56.24 -18.27
N PRO A 297 -18.15 57.49 -18.73
CA PRO A 297 -17.44 58.55 -17.98
C PRO A 297 -18.18 59.02 -16.70
N ASN A 298 -19.42 58.63 -16.51
CA ASN A 298 -20.23 58.97 -15.33
C ASN A 298 -19.91 58.08 -14.10
N VAL A 299 -19.18 56.96 -14.26
CA VAL A 299 -18.85 56.05 -13.18
C VAL A 299 -17.61 56.53 -12.45
N ARG A 300 -17.79 57.17 -11.27
CA ARG A 300 -16.70 57.81 -10.47
C ARG A 300 -15.96 56.80 -9.59
N VAL A 301 -16.59 55.70 -9.16
CA VAL A 301 -16.01 54.71 -8.24
C VAL A 301 -16.23 53.33 -8.82
N VAL A 302 -15.12 52.61 -9.11
CA VAL A 302 -15.15 51.26 -9.67
C VAL A 302 -14.90 50.25 -8.54
N ILE A 303 -15.91 49.49 -8.13
CA ILE A 303 -15.81 48.43 -7.12
C ILE A 303 -15.74 47.08 -7.82
N ASP A 304 -16.64 46.81 -8.76
CA ASP A 304 -16.67 45.61 -9.58
C ASP A 304 -16.94 46.03 -11.03
N PRO A 305 -15.88 46.05 -11.89
CA PRO A 305 -15.98 46.52 -13.26
C PRO A 305 -16.98 45.73 -14.10
N ALA A 306 -17.06 44.41 -13.90
CA ALA A 306 -17.91 43.54 -14.69
C ALA A 306 -19.41 43.77 -14.36
N LEU A 307 -19.75 43.85 -13.10
CA LEU A 307 -21.12 44.06 -12.63
C LEU A 307 -21.61 45.48 -12.97
N GLN A 308 -20.74 46.48 -12.85
CA GLN A 308 -21.05 47.87 -13.18
C GLN A 308 -21.26 48.05 -14.68
N MET A 309 -20.41 47.49 -15.52
CA MET A 309 -20.58 47.52 -16.98
C MET A 309 -21.91 46.90 -17.40
N GLN A 310 -22.28 45.78 -16.80
CA GLN A 310 -23.56 45.12 -17.08
C GLN A 310 -24.75 46.00 -16.71
N ARG A 311 -24.70 46.68 -15.57
CA ARG A 311 -25.77 47.62 -15.14
C ARG A 311 -25.90 48.84 -16.07
N GLU A 312 -24.78 49.42 -16.50
CA GLU A 312 -24.78 50.55 -17.43
C GLU A 312 -25.29 50.16 -18.83
N VAL A 313 -24.91 48.98 -19.34
CA VAL A 313 -25.44 48.42 -20.57
C VAL A 313 -26.95 48.17 -20.47
N ASP A 314 -27.42 47.63 -19.37
CA ASP A 314 -28.86 47.39 -19.15
C ASP A 314 -29.63 48.73 -19.06
N ALA A 315 -29.07 49.76 -18.38
CA ALA A 315 -29.64 51.08 -18.34
C ALA A 315 -29.70 51.76 -19.71
N LEU A 316 -28.67 51.63 -20.57
CA LEU A 316 -28.68 52.12 -21.94
C LEU A 316 -29.73 51.39 -22.80
N ARG A 317 -29.88 50.09 -22.65
CA ARG A 317 -30.92 49.30 -23.35
C ARG A 317 -32.31 49.76 -22.96
N GLN A 318 -32.56 50.03 -21.66
CA GLN A 318 -33.82 50.60 -21.21
C GLN A 318 -34.06 51.99 -21.78
N ALA A 319 -33.04 52.88 -21.84
CA ALA A 319 -33.15 54.21 -22.38
C ALA A 319 -33.42 54.23 -23.89
N THR A 320 -32.90 53.23 -24.63
CA THR A 320 -33.13 53.08 -26.08
C THR A 320 -34.38 52.30 -26.45
N GLY A 321 -35.19 51.89 -25.46
CA GLY A 321 -36.45 51.17 -25.66
C GLY A 321 -36.24 49.72 -26.16
N SER A 322 -35.01 49.17 -26.05
CA SER A 322 -34.73 47.78 -26.42
C SER A 322 -35.12 46.84 -25.26
N PRO A 323 -36.05 45.91 -25.46
CA PRO A 323 -36.54 45.08 -24.38
C PRO A 323 -35.44 44.13 -23.86
N SER A 324 -35.22 44.15 -22.57
CA SER A 324 -34.32 43.20 -21.88
C SER A 324 -35.10 41.96 -21.49
N PRO A 325 -34.50 40.77 -21.55
CA PRO A 325 -35.14 39.54 -21.07
C PRO A 325 -35.51 39.57 -19.57
N ARG A 326 -34.95 40.55 -18.85
CA ARG A 326 -35.24 40.77 -17.43
C ARG A 326 -36.33 41.84 -17.17
N ASP A 327 -36.81 42.50 -18.19
CA ASP A 327 -37.83 43.51 -18.02
C ASP A 327 -39.20 42.90 -17.65
N ALA A 328 -39.95 43.59 -16.79
CA ALA A 328 -41.23 43.10 -16.31
C ALA A 328 -42.18 42.76 -17.44
N ASP A 329 -42.27 43.63 -18.45
CA ASP A 329 -43.13 43.47 -19.60
C ASP A 329 -42.80 42.25 -20.45
N VAL A 330 -41.51 41.98 -20.66
CA VAL A 330 -41.02 40.81 -21.40
C VAL A 330 -41.29 39.52 -20.63
N MET A 331 -41.02 39.54 -19.31
CA MET A 331 -41.29 38.41 -18.43
C MET A 331 -42.77 38.09 -18.34
N LEU A 332 -43.62 39.12 -18.25
CA LEU A 332 -45.06 38.99 -18.26
C LEU A 332 -45.60 38.46 -19.61
N ALA A 333 -45.07 38.95 -20.73
CA ALA A 333 -45.46 38.46 -22.02
C ALA A 333 -45.12 36.97 -22.19
N HIS A 334 -43.96 36.52 -21.74
CA HIS A 334 -43.57 35.11 -21.77
C HIS A 334 -44.38 34.26 -20.78
N LEU A 335 -44.68 34.80 -19.61
CA LEU A 335 -45.51 34.14 -18.61
C LEU A 335 -46.94 33.95 -19.12
N SER A 336 -47.57 35.01 -19.69
CA SER A 336 -48.94 34.97 -20.25
C SER A 336 -49.07 33.98 -21.40
N GLN A 337 -48.02 33.79 -22.24
CA GLN A 337 -48.00 32.80 -23.32
C GLN A 337 -47.79 31.35 -22.78
N ALA A 338 -47.20 31.19 -21.61
CA ALA A 338 -46.92 29.87 -21.03
C ALA A 338 -48.06 29.36 -20.14
N LEU A 339 -48.82 30.27 -19.50
CA LEU A 339 -49.93 29.90 -18.62
C LEU A 339 -51.21 29.65 -19.42
N PRO A 340 -52.07 28.71 -18.95
CA PRO A 340 -53.41 28.51 -19.51
C PRO A 340 -54.28 29.76 -19.33
N ALA A 341 -55.18 30.05 -20.29
CA ALA A 341 -56.02 31.26 -20.31
C ALA A 341 -57.01 31.44 -19.15
N GLN A 342 -57.17 30.41 -18.30
CA GLN A 342 -58.10 30.38 -17.17
C GLN A 342 -57.45 30.71 -15.81
N VAL A 343 -56.13 31.02 -15.79
CA VAL A 343 -55.42 31.30 -14.54
C VAL A 343 -55.62 32.74 -14.12
N SER A 344 -56.24 32.95 -12.97
CA SER A 344 -56.35 34.26 -12.35
C SER A 344 -55.24 34.45 -11.31
N LEU A 345 -54.45 35.53 -11.49
CA LEU A 345 -53.39 35.91 -10.59
C LEU A 345 -53.96 36.79 -9.47
N ARG A 346 -53.66 36.44 -8.22
CA ARG A 346 -54.14 37.20 -7.05
C ARG A 346 -53.20 38.35 -6.69
N GLN A 347 -51.90 38.11 -6.78
CA GLN A 347 -50.88 39.11 -6.47
C GLN A 347 -49.72 38.93 -7.42
N LEU A 348 -49.19 40.03 -7.96
CA LEU A 348 -48.01 40.03 -8.82
C LEU A 348 -47.03 41.09 -8.29
N ASN A 349 -45.79 40.71 -8.09
CA ASN A 349 -44.72 41.59 -7.64
C ASN A 349 -43.48 41.37 -8.51
N TYR A 350 -42.87 42.46 -8.96
CA TYR A 350 -41.64 42.45 -9.71
C TYR A 350 -40.55 43.18 -8.95
N SER A 351 -39.41 42.52 -8.71
CA SER A 351 -38.27 43.13 -8.05
C SER A 351 -36.96 42.48 -8.53
N ASN A 352 -35.95 43.27 -8.85
CA ASN A 352 -34.61 42.84 -9.23
C ASN A 352 -34.51 41.80 -10.35
N GLY A 353 -35.41 41.88 -11.37
CA GLY A 353 -35.41 40.92 -12.48
C GLY A 353 -36.03 39.57 -12.11
N GLU A 354 -36.78 39.52 -11.05
CA GLU A 354 -37.56 38.37 -10.56
C GLU A 354 -39.05 38.74 -10.51
N LEU A 355 -39.87 37.91 -11.14
CA LEU A 355 -41.33 38.08 -11.10
C LEU A 355 -41.91 37.06 -10.13
N ARG A 356 -42.65 37.54 -9.13
CA ARG A 356 -43.31 36.70 -8.12
C ARG A 356 -44.79 36.88 -8.20
N TRP A 357 -45.55 35.78 -8.14
CA TRP A 357 -47.01 35.84 -8.16
C TRP A 357 -47.64 34.73 -7.31
N GLN A 358 -48.87 34.95 -6.94
CA GLN A 358 -49.74 33.97 -6.31
C GLN A 358 -50.95 33.72 -7.22
N ALA A 359 -51.29 32.45 -7.40
CA ALA A 359 -52.48 32.06 -8.15
C ALA A 359 -53.70 31.95 -7.22
N SER A 360 -54.89 32.28 -7.72
CA SER A 360 -56.12 32.21 -6.93
C SER A 360 -56.66 30.78 -6.71
N SER A 361 -56.13 29.80 -7.45
CA SER A 361 -56.36 28.35 -7.32
C SER A 361 -55.06 27.60 -7.48
N PRO A 362 -54.89 26.40 -6.87
CA PRO A 362 -53.69 25.59 -7.05
C PRO A 362 -53.42 25.36 -8.54
N LEU A 363 -52.28 25.80 -8.99
CA LEU A 363 -51.84 25.62 -10.39
C LEU A 363 -51.09 24.32 -10.45
N ASP A 364 -51.63 23.38 -11.21
CA ASP A 364 -50.85 22.20 -11.59
C ASP A 364 -49.99 22.62 -12.80
N LEU A 365 -48.71 22.93 -12.51
CA LEU A 365 -47.76 23.35 -13.53
C LEU A 365 -47.29 22.12 -14.27
N ASP A 366 -47.85 21.87 -15.43
CA ASP A 366 -47.41 20.82 -16.34
C ASP A 366 -45.91 20.94 -16.64
N ALA A 367 -45.22 19.82 -16.67
CA ALA A 367 -43.81 19.75 -17.04
C ALA A 367 -43.52 20.46 -18.38
N THR A 368 -44.53 20.52 -19.26
CA THR A 368 -44.49 21.23 -20.55
C THR A 368 -44.39 22.74 -20.41
N THR A 369 -45.08 23.33 -19.43
CA THR A 369 -45.02 24.78 -19.14
C THR A 369 -43.69 25.20 -18.58
N SER A 370 -43.13 24.43 -17.65
CA SER A 370 -41.80 24.65 -17.12
C SER A 370 -40.72 24.51 -18.21
N GLN A 371 -40.84 23.53 -19.09
CA GLN A 371 -39.90 23.29 -20.18
C GLN A 371 -39.94 24.41 -21.25
N ARG A 372 -41.13 24.95 -21.57
CA ARG A 372 -41.29 26.10 -22.50
C ARG A 372 -40.64 27.37 -21.96
N LEU A 373 -40.73 27.62 -20.65
CA LEU A 373 -40.05 28.76 -20.03
C LEU A 373 -38.55 28.55 -19.95
N GLN A 374 -38.12 27.34 -19.70
CA GLN A 374 -36.70 26.98 -19.62
C GLN A 374 -36.00 27.09 -20.99
N THR A 375 -36.63 26.68 -22.10
CA THR A 375 -36.08 26.87 -23.48
C THR A 375 -35.88 28.34 -23.82
N ARG A 376 -36.65 29.26 -23.18
CA ARG A 376 -36.49 30.71 -23.33
C ARG A 376 -35.53 31.35 -22.32
N GLY A 377 -34.82 30.53 -21.51
CA GLY A 377 -33.84 30.99 -20.53
C GLY A 377 -34.44 31.42 -19.17
N TYR A 378 -35.72 31.11 -18.89
CA TYR A 378 -36.33 31.42 -17.63
C TYR A 378 -36.46 30.19 -16.74
N ARG A 379 -36.12 30.32 -15.46
CA ARG A 379 -36.37 29.30 -14.45
C ARG A 379 -37.62 29.65 -13.64
N LEU A 380 -38.54 28.70 -13.60
CA LEU A 380 -39.72 28.76 -12.76
C LEU A 380 -39.48 27.93 -11.50
N SER A 381 -39.73 28.51 -10.33
CA SER A 381 -39.66 27.82 -9.03
C SER A 381 -40.91 28.10 -8.23
N GLN A 382 -41.36 27.11 -7.47
CA GLN A 382 -42.51 27.21 -6.59
C GLN A 382 -42.05 27.03 -5.13
N GLN A 383 -42.55 27.94 -4.28
CA GLN A 383 -42.30 27.87 -2.84
C GLN A 383 -43.61 28.08 -2.09
N GLY A 384 -44.31 27.00 -1.70
CA GLY A 384 -45.66 27.04 -1.18
C GLY A 384 -46.64 27.55 -2.25
N ASP A 385 -47.42 28.60 -1.93
CA ASP A 385 -48.39 29.24 -2.85
C ASP A 385 -47.78 30.34 -3.73
N GLU A 386 -46.49 30.64 -3.56
CA GLU A 386 -45.78 31.67 -4.32
C GLU A 386 -44.98 31.03 -5.46
N TYR A 387 -45.15 31.55 -6.66
CA TYR A 387 -44.39 31.20 -7.86
C TYR A 387 -43.38 32.28 -8.17
N ARG A 388 -42.15 31.89 -8.61
CA ARG A 388 -41.05 32.80 -8.93
C ARG A 388 -40.51 32.47 -10.30
N LEU A 389 -40.44 33.47 -11.16
CA LEU A 389 -39.83 33.40 -12.47
C LEU A 389 -38.57 34.26 -12.49
N ARG A 390 -37.45 33.67 -12.84
CA ARG A 390 -36.15 34.35 -12.94
C ARG A 390 -35.48 34.03 -14.27
N TRP A 391 -34.86 35.01 -14.89
CA TRP A 391 -34.06 34.75 -16.07
C TRP A 391 -32.67 34.28 -15.70
N GLU A 392 -32.21 33.14 -16.22
CA GLU A 392 -30.89 32.55 -15.98
C GLU A 392 -29.99 32.58 -17.20
N GLY A 393 -30.50 32.97 -18.38
CA GLY A 393 -29.78 32.94 -19.64
C GLY A 393 -30.20 31.75 -20.52
N ALA A 394 -30.18 31.92 -21.82
CA ALA A 394 -30.33 30.80 -22.76
C ALA A 394 -29.04 29.97 -22.70
N ARG A 395 -29.14 28.65 -22.44
CA ARG A 395 -28.03 27.72 -22.55
C ARG A 395 -27.71 27.38 -23.97
#